data_c9476930d53982a53ce357760ca460f6
#
_entry.id   c9476930d53982a53ce357760ca460f6
#
_cell.length_a   1.000
_cell.length_b   1.000
_cell.length_c   1.000
_cell.angle_alpha   90.00
_cell.angle_beta   90.00
_cell.angle_gamma   90.00
#
_symmetry.space_group_name_H-M   'P 1'
#
loop_
_entity.id
_entity.type
_entity.pdbx_description
1 polymer ?
#
loop_
_entity_poly.entity_id
_entity_poly.type
_entity_poly.pdbx_seq_one_letter_code
_entity_poly.pdbx_strand_id
1 'polypeptide(L)'
;MSVDINLPEERANLFSDLRQFSRICQVQNSETVLAFEWMFKLWNKVGEPLFELGYWNDFDRCGKIVLNSAKTVNDVVAQAQVLNELGWICMEWEDFETAHKYFDESLQKYQLLKDDRGECKMWRYFGVLSHRRGSFRLALEYYHKALNIVTVKHTEISSDDNWAFQEAELHNIFGETYLELNDFSKSYRELHLSIDKYYTLAEQHLKYRYYLTDPLLNLGRWHFLEGNYEKAKQHYQDCLHLSQDISRPDTEATALLRLAEVAEVESKEEEALKLASEAERVAGTEIRSVRDRAARFKERLLSNKNSF
;
A
#
# COMPACT_ATOMS: atom_id res chain seq x y z
N MET A 1 -16.09 4.70 -10.11
CA MET A 1 -16.81 4.57 -8.84
C MET A 1 -16.19 3.42 -8.10
N SER A 2 -15.52 3.68 -7.00
CA SER A 2 -15.05 2.66 -6.07
C SER A 2 -16.27 1.94 -5.49
N VAL A 3 -16.19 0.61 -5.37
CA VAL A 3 -17.21 -0.21 -4.73
C VAL A 3 -17.00 -0.07 -3.22
N ASP A 4 -17.98 0.42 -2.48
CA ASP A 4 -17.90 0.41 -1.02
C ASP A 4 -18.28 -0.97 -0.49
N ILE A 5 -17.25 -1.80 -0.27
CA ILE A 5 -17.40 -3.19 0.19
C ILE A 5 -18.01 -3.33 1.59
N ASN A 6 -18.14 -2.23 2.34
CA ASN A 6 -18.80 -2.23 3.64
C ASN A 6 -20.33 -2.20 3.52
N LEU A 7 -20.87 -1.81 2.36
CA LEU A 7 -22.30 -1.83 2.11
C LEU A 7 -22.75 -3.24 1.66
N PRO A 8 -23.75 -3.85 2.36
CA PRO A 8 -24.22 -5.21 2.03
C PRO A 8 -24.68 -5.38 0.59
N GLU A 9 -25.30 -4.35 0.00
CA GLU A 9 -25.76 -4.36 -1.39
C GLU A 9 -24.59 -4.35 -2.39
N GLU A 10 -23.57 -3.54 -2.15
CA GLU A 10 -22.37 -3.49 -3.00
C GLU A 10 -21.56 -4.77 -2.90
N ARG A 11 -21.47 -5.37 -1.71
CA ARG A 11 -20.86 -6.68 -1.51
C ARG A 11 -21.63 -7.79 -2.26
N ALA A 12 -22.98 -7.79 -2.23
CA ALA A 12 -23.79 -8.74 -2.98
C ALA A 12 -23.62 -8.59 -4.50
N ASN A 13 -23.54 -7.35 -4.98
CA ASN A 13 -23.27 -7.04 -6.38
C ASN A 13 -21.86 -7.50 -6.80
N LEU A 14 -20.86 -7.28 -5.95
CA LEU A 14 -19.49 -7.78 -6.18
C LEU A 14 -19.48 -9.30 -6.34
N PHE A 15 -20.13 -10.06 -5.46
CA PHE A 15 -20.23 -11.52 -5.59
C PHE A 15 -20.99 -11.97 -6.84
N SER A 16 -21.96 -11.17 -7.31
CA SER A 16 -22.62 -11.43 -8.60
C SER A 16 -21.65 -11.22 -9.76
N ASP A 17 -20.90 -10.13 -9.75
CA ASP A 17 -19.89 -9.80 -10.75
C ASP A 17 -18.77 -10.84 -10.78
N LEU A 18 -18.32 -11.31 -9.62
CA LEU A 18 -17.32 -12.38 -9.50
C LEU A 18 -17.81 -13.70 -10.09
N ARG A 19 -19.08 -14.07 -9.86
CA ARG A 19 -19.69 -15.27 -10.48
C ARG A 19 -19.77 -15.13 -11.99
N GLN A 20 -20.13 -13.95 -12.48
CA GLN A 20 -20.17 -13.66 -13.91
C GLN A 20 -18.78 -13.71 -14.53
N PHE A 21 -17.78 -13.10 -13.88
CA PHE A 21 -16.38 -13.18 -14.28
C PHE A 21 -15.89 -14.63 -14.34
N SER A 22 -16.14 -15.42 -13.30
CA SER A 22 -15.77 -16.84 -13.28
C SER A 22 -16.42 -17.64 -14.42
N ARG A 23 -17.66 -17.32 -14.80
CA ARG A 23 -18.33 -17.96 -15.96
C ARG A 23 -17.69 -17.55 -17.27
N ILE A 24 -17.38 -16.26 -17.46
CA ILE A 24 -16.68 -15.77 -18.66
C ILE A 24 -15.30 -16.43 -18.77
N CYS A 25 -14.57 -16.56 -17.66
CA CYS A 25 -13.28 -17.24 -17.62
C CYS A 25 -13.36 -18.73 -17.97
N GLN A 26 -14.46 -19.40 -17.67
CA GLN A 26 -14.67 -20.81 -18.01
C GLN A 26 -14.99 -21.03 -19.49
N VAL A 27 -15.59 -20.05 -20.15
CA VAL A 27 -15.86 -20.06 -21.59
C VAL A 27 -14.60 -19.57 -22.31
N GLN A 28 -13.64 -20.44 -22.55
CA GLN A 28 -12.30 -20.15 -23.12
C GLN A 28 -12.31 -19.54 -24.55
N ASN A 29 -13.34 -18.86 -24.98
CA ASN A 29 -13.48 -18.24 -26.29
C ASN A 29 -13.39 -16.71 -26.23
N SER A 30 -12.35 -16.17 -25.56
CA SER A 30 -12.02 -14.74 -25.64
C SER A 30 -11.27 -14.37 -26.92
N GLU A 31 -11.46 -15.13 -28.00
CA GLU A 31 -10.84 -14.89 -29.31
C GLU A 31 -11.36 -13.64 -30.00
N THR A 32 -12.41 -13.03 -29.49
CA THR A 32 -12.93 -11.78 -30.03
C THR A 32 -12.50 -10.60 -29.15
N VAL A 33 -12.05 -9.51 -29.76
CA VAL A 33 -11.69 -8.24 -29.09
C VAL A 33 -12.83 -7.79 -28.18
N LEU A 34 -14.09 -7.95 -28.58
CA LEU A 34 -15.25 -7.55 -27.81
C LEU A 34 -15.40 -8.35 -26.49
N ALA A 35 -15.16 -9.66 -26.53
CA ALA A 35 -15.20 -10.49 -25.32
C ALA A 35 -14.09 -10.09 -24.33
N PHE A 36 -12.91 -9.76 -24.85
CA PHE A 36 -11.80 -9.26 -24.04
C PHE A 36 -12.13 -7.90 -23.41
N GLU A 37 -12.68 -6.95 -24.16
CA GLU A 37 -13.06 -5.62 -23.63
C GLU A 37 -14.02 -5.75 -22.42
N TRP A 38 -15.04 -6.61 -22.53
CA TRP A 38 -15.96 -6.88 -21.42
C TRP A 38 -15.26 -7.52 -20.23
N MET A 39 -14.38 -8.47 -20.46
CA MET A 39 -13.64 -9.16 -19.42
C MET A 39 -12.67 -8.19 -18.71
N PHE A 40 -11.95 -7.36 -19.45
CA PHE A 40 -11.03 -6.39 -18.90
C PHE A 40 -11.76 -5.26 -18.12
N LYS A 41 -12.91 -4.81 -18.63
CA LYS A 41 -13.77 -3.88 -17.91
C LYS A 41 -14.27 -4.46 -16.58
N LEU A 42 -14.62 -5.74 -16.58
CA LEU A 42 -15.03 -6.44 -15.35
C LEU A 42 -13.84 -6.61 -14.39
N TRP A 43 -12.66 -6.95 -14.92
CA TRP A 43 -11.43 -7.03 -14.13
C TRP A 43 -11.12 -5.70 -13.41
N ASN A 44 -11.18 -4.58 -14.11
CA ASN A 44 -10.99 -3.25 -13.53
C ASN A 44 -12.03 -2.88 -12.45
N LYS A 45 -13.16 -3.56 -12.44
CA LYS A 45 -14.19 -3.37 -11.39
C LYS A 45 -13.98 -4.27 -10.18
N VAL A 46 -13.52 -5.51 -10.38
CA VAL A 46 -13.49 -6.54 -9.33
C VAL A 46 -12.08 -6.83 -8.81
N GLY A 47 -11.03 -6.45 -9.53
CA GLY A 47 -9.65 -6.77 -9.16
C GLY A 47 -9.25 -6.17 -7.82
N GLU A 48 -9.39 -4.87 -7.65
CA GLU A 48 -9.08 -4.19 -6.40
C GLU A 48 -9.88 -4.75 -5.21
N PRO A 49 -11.23 -4.89 -5.27
CA PRO A 49 -11.99 -5.54 -4.22
C PRO A 49 -11.58 -6.99 -3.92
N LEU A 50 -11.19 -7.78 -4.92
CA LEU A 50 -10.67 -9.13 -4.68
C LEU A 50 -9.39 -9.11 -3.86
N PHE A 51 -8.51 -8.18 -4.17
CA PHE A 51 -7.26 -8.00 -3.46
C PHE A 51 -7.51 -7.57 -2.00
N GLU A 52 -8.32 -6.53 -1.79
CA GLU A 52 -8.63 -5.95 -0.48
C GLU A 52 -9.36 -6.94 0.44
N LEU A 53 -10.27 -7.76 -0.11
CA LEU A 53 -10.99 -8.79 0.65
C LEU A 53 -10.16 -10.06 0.90
N GLY A 54 -8.91 -10.12 0.44
CA GLY A 54 -8.01 -11.26 0.66
C GLY A 54 -8.33 -12.49 -0.22
N TYR A 55 -9.11 -12.35 -1.29
CA TYR A 55 -9.36 -13.41 -2.28
C TYR A 55 -8.19 -13.56 -3.27
N TRP A 56 -6.99 -13.65 -2.74
CA TRP A 56 -5.75 -13.60 -3.51
C TRP A 56 -5.59 -14.74 -4.51
N ASN A 57 -6.07 -15.95 -4.18
CA ASN A 57 -6.05 -17.08 -5.12
C ASN A 57 -6.98 -16.84 -6.33
N ASP A 58 -8.15 -16.25 -6.11
CA ASP A 58 -9.07 -15.89 -7.19
C ASP A 58 -8.54 -14.73 -8.01
N PHE A 59 -7.91 -13.73 -7.35
CA PHE A 59 -7.23 -12.62 -8.02
C PHE A 59 -6.15 -13.15 -8.98
N ASP A 60 -5.22 -13.99 -8.51
CA ASP A 60 -4.15 -14.57 -9.34
C ASP A 60 -4.71 -15.37 -10.52
N ARG A 61 -5.67 -16.26 -10.23
CA ARG A 61 -6.31 -17.09 -11.28
C ARG A 61 -6.99 -16.26 -12.35
N CYS A 62 -7.81 -15.28 -11.94
CA CYS A 62 -8.52 -14.40 -12.85
C CYS A 62 -7.56 -13.49 -13.60
N GLY A 63 -6.59 -12.90 -12.93
CA GLY A 63 -5.57 -12.06 -13.55
C GLY A 63 -4.78 -12.79 -14.65
N LYS A 64 -4.39 -14.05 -14.41
CA LYS A 64 -3.71 -14.88 -15.43
C LYS A 64 -4.57 -15.11 -16.66
N ILE A 65 -5.88 -15.30 -16.50
CA ILE A 65 -6.81 -15.46 -17.62
C ILE A 65 -6.92 -14.15 -18.41
N VAL A 66 -7.08 -13.02 -17.71
CA VAL A 66 -7.14 -11.69 -18.34
C VAL A 66 -5.84 -11.40 -19.09
N LEU A 67 -4.69 -11.71 -18.49
CA LEU A 67 -3.38 -11.52 -19.12
C LEU A 67 -3.24 -12.36 -20.41
N ASN A 68 -3.64 -13.62 -20.37
CA ASN A 68 -3.60 -14.49 -21.56
C ASN A 68 -4.50 -13.94 -22.67
N SER A 69 -5.70 -13.48 -22.32
CA SER A 69 -6.62 -12.88 -23.28
C SER A 69 -6.08 -11.58 -23.84
N ALA A 70 -5.47 -10.71 -23.01
CA ALA A 70 -4.80 -9.50 -23.44
C ALA A 70 -3.62 -9.78 -24.41
N LYS A 71 -2.89 -10.89 -24.17
CA LYS A 71 -1.85 -11.36 -25.10
C LYS A 71 -2.44 -11.82 -26.44
N THR A 72 -3.56 -12.55 -26.42
CA THR A 72 -4.23 -13.03 -27.63
C THR A 72 -4.73 -11.90 -28.52
N VAL A 73 -5.31 -10.84 -27.94
CA VAL A 73 -5.77 -9.66 -28.68
C VAL A 73 -4.70 -8.60 -28.88
N ASN A 74 -3.48 -8.85 -28.40
CA ASN A 74 -2.32 -7.95 -28.45
C ASN A 74 -2.57 -6.56 -27.82
N ASP A 75 -3.36 -6.50 -26.74
CA ASP A 75 -3.56 -5.26 -25.97
C ASP A 75 -2.40 -5.07 -24.98
N VAL A 76 -1.42 -4.25 -25.38
CA VAL A 76 -0.20 -4.01 -24.61
C VAL A 76 -0.48 -3.24 -23.31
N VAL A 77 -1.49 -2.36 -23.29
CA VAL A 77 -1.87 -1.56 -22.12
C VAL A 77 -2.42 -2.48 -21.04
N ALA A 78 -3.39 -3.33 -21.39
CA ALA A 78 -3.96 -4.31 -20.48
C ALA A 78 -2.90 -5.31 -19.99
N GLN A 79 -1.98 -5.76 -20.87
CA GLN A 79 -0.87 -6.62 -20.44
C GLN A 79 -0.02 -5.95 -19.36
N ALA A 80 0.37 -4.68 -19.57
CA ALA A 80 1.19 -3.94 -18.61
C ALA A 80 0.50 -3.81 -17.25
N GLN A 81 -0.78 -3.45 -17.26
CA GLN A 81 -1.57 -3.30 -16.05
C GLN A 81 -1.71 -4.61 -15.28
N VAL A 82 -2.15 -5.68 -15.94
CA VAL A 82 -2.39 -6.97 -15.26
C VAL A 82 -1.09 -7.61 -14.78
N LEU A 83 0.01 -7.48 -15.52
CA LEU A 83 1.34 -7.93 -15.06
C LEU A 83 1.77 -7.24 -13.78
N ASN A 84 1.59 -5.93 -13.68
CA ASN A 84 1.87 -5.17 -12.47
C ASN A 84 1.03 -5.66 -11.27
N GLU A 85 -0.26 -5.89 -11.48
CA GLU A 85 -1.19 -6.36 -10.45
C GLU A 85 -0.85 -7.80 -9.99
N LEU A 86 -0.52 -8.70 -10.92
CA LEU A 86 -0.02 -10.05 -10.60
C LEU A 86 1.33 -10.02 -9.89
N GLY A 87 2.20 -9.10 -10.24
CA GLY A 87 3.47 -8.90 -9.53
C GLY A 87 3.25 -8.50 -8.07
N TRP A 88 2.25 -7.65 -7.82
CA TRP A 88 1.93 -7.22 -6.47
C TRP A 88 1.41 -8.38 -5.61
N ILE A 89 0.51 -9.24 -6.12
CA ILE A 89 0.02 -10.38 -5.36
C ILE A 89 1.12 -11.40 -5.05
N CYS A 90 2.08 -11.61 -5.98
CA CYS A 90 3.24 -12.44 -5.71
C CYS A 90 4.11 -11.86 -4.59
N MET A 91 4.21 -10.53 -4.51
CA MET A 91 4.93 -9.85 -3.44
C MET A 91 4.24 -10.03 -2.07
N GLU A 92 2.90 -10.06 -2.02
CA GLU A 92 2.14 -10.36 -0.80
C GLU A 92 2.32 -11.82 -0.36
N TRP A 93 2.55 -12.74 -1.28
CA TRP A 93 2.90 -14.13 -0.98
C TRP A 93 4.39 -14.34 -0.68
N GLU A 94 5.20 -13.26 -0.67
CA GLU A 94 6.65 -13.31 -0.52
C GLU A 94 7.37 -14.08 -1.65
N ASP A 95 6.68 -14.34 -2.77
CA ASP A 95 7.29 -14.87 -4.00
C ASP A 95 7.95 -13.72 -4.78
N PHE A 96 9.04 -13.21 -4.20
CA PHE A 96 9.76 -12.05 -4.74
C PHE A 96 10.37 -12.30 -6.11
N GLU A 97 10.70 -13.55 -6.45
CA GLU A 97 11.27 -13.89 -7.76
C GLU A 97 10.22 -13.79 -8.86
N THR A 98 9.02 -14.31 -8.63
CA THR A 98 7.91 -14.19 -9.58
C THR A 98 7.41 -12.75 -9.67
N ALA A 99 7.33 -12.04 -8.53
CA ALA A 99 6.99 -10.62 -8.49
C ALA A 99 7.95 -9.80 -9.37
N HIS A 100 9.27 -10.02 -9.23
CA HIS A 100 10.28 -9.34 -10.04
C HIS A 100 10.07 -9.58 -11.54
N LYS A 101 9.80 -10.80 -11.96
CA LYS A 101 9.56 -11.14 -13.38
C LYS A 101 8.34 -10.42 -13.92
N TYR A 102 7.23 -10.41 -13.18
CA TYR A 102 6.03 -9.69 -13.58
C TYR A 102 6.24 -8.17 -13.68
N PHE A 103 6.95 -7.58 -12.71
CA PHE A 103 7.28 -6.16 -12.75
C PHE A 103 8.22 -5.81 -13.92
N ASP A 104 9.19 -6.67 -14.25
CA ASP A 104 10.09 -6.47 -15.39
C ASP A 104 9.32 -6.54 -16.72
N GLU A 105 8.47 -7.55 -16.92
CA GLU A 105 7.61 -7.62 -18.10
C GLU A 105 6.68 -6.40 -18.21
N SER A 106 6.10 -5.95 -17.10
CA SER A 106 5.24 -4.76 -17.04
C SER A 106 6.03 -3.49 -17.42
N LEU A 107 7.23 -3.31 -16.84
CA LEU A 107 8.11 -2.18 -17.16
C LEU A 107 8.43 -2.10 -18.63
N GLN A 108 8.82 -3.21 -19.27
CA GLN A 108 9.10 -3.26 -20.70
C GLN A 108 7.88 -2.84 -21.53
N LYS A 109 6.66 -3.20 -21.11
CA LYS A 109 5.44 -2.76 -21.79
C LYS A 109 5.19 -1.27 -21.63
N TYR A 110 5.34 -0.71 -20.43
CA TYR A 110 5.18 0.72 -20.20
C TYR A 110 6.22 1.55 -20.97
N GLN A 111 7.46 1.07 -21.06
CA GLN A 111 8.50 1.69 -21.88
C GLN A 111 8.16 1.65 -23.38
N LEU A 112 7.64 0.53 -23.88
CA LEU A 112 7.16 0.42 -25.27
C LEU A 112 6.02 1.41 -25.56
N LEU A 113 5.12 1.60 -24.60
CA LEU A 113 4.00 2.56 -24.68
C LEU A 113 4.43 4.01 -24.48
N LYS A 114 5.66 4.26 -24.02
CA LYS A 114 6.14 5.56 -23.56
C LYS A 114 5.23 6.14 -22.46
N ASP A 115 4.75 5.25 -21.59
CA ASP A 115 3.93 5.62 -20.44
C ASP A 115 4.82 5.90 -19.23
N ASP A 116 5.18 7.17 -19.05
CA ASP A 116 6.04 7.64 -17.96
C ASP A 116 5.41 7.34 -16.58
N ARG A 117 4.07 7.32 -16.46
CA ARG A 117 3.40 7.00 -15.19
C ARG A 117 3.54 5.53 -14.85
N GLY A 118 3.32 4.66 -15.82
CA GLY A 118 3.53 3.23 -15.69
C GLY A 118 4.98 2.90 -15.37
N GLU A 119 5.93 3.55 -16.06
CA GLU A 119 7.37 3.37 -15.80
C GLU A 119 7.75 3.82 -14.38
N CYS A 120 7.32 5.00 -13.94
CA CYS A 120 7.53 5.51 -12.59
C CYS A 120 6.99 4.53 -11.52
N LYS A 121 5.76 4.02 -11.73
CA LYS A 121 5.13 3.03 -10.85
C LYS A 121 5.95 1.75 -10.75
N MET A 122 6.51 1.26 -11.86
CA MET A 122 7.32 0.04 -11.84
C MET A 122 8.63 0.24 -11.11
N TRP A 123 9.34 1.36 -11.30
CA TRP A 123 10.55 1.65 -10.54
C TRP A 123 10.26 1.74 -9.05
N ARG A 124 9.15 2.35 -8.65
CA ARG A 124 8.70 2.37 -7.26
C ARG A 124 8.44 0.96 -6.73
N TYR A 125 7.80 0.09 -7.49
CA TYR A 125 7.51 -1.29 -7.06
C TYR A 125 8.76 -2.16 -6.96
N PHE A 126 9.75 -2.01 -7.83
CA PHE A 126 11.07 -2.62 -7.64
C PHE A 126 11.75 -2.14 -6.35
N GLY A 127 11.56 -0.86 -6.02
CA GLY A 127 12.03 -0.32 -4.76
C GLY A 127 11.35 -0.96 -3.55
N VAL A 128 10.02 -1.06 -3.56
CA VAL A 128 9.23 -1.72 -2.49
C VAL A 128 9.62 -3.19 -2.34
N LEU A 129 9.77 -3.91 -3.45
CA LEU A 129 10.22 -5.30 -3.46
C LEU A 129 11.61 -5.44 -2.83
N SER A 130 12.53 -4.56 -3.18
CA SER A 130 13.89 -4.54 -2.61
C SER A 130 13.86 -4.20 -1.12
N HIS A 131 13.01 -3.27 -0.71
CA HIS A 131 12.81 -2.90 0.70
C HIS A 131 12.29 -4.08 1.51
N ARG A 132 11.25 -4.78 1.04
CA ARG A 132 10.69 -5.98 1.70
C ARG A 132 11.73 -7.12 1.83
N ARG A 133 12.70 -7.19 0.92
CA ARG A 133 13.85 -8.13 1.01
C ARG A 133 14.98 -7.64 1.91
N GLY A 134 14.85 -6.50 2.56
CA GLY A 134 15.89 -5.87 3.39
C GLY A 134 17.04 -5.26 2.58
N SER A 135 16.93 -5.16 1.26
CA SER A 135 17.92 -4.57 0.38
C SER A 135 17.72 -3.05 0.24
N PHE A 136 17.80 -2.34 1.36
CA PHE A 136 17.42 -0.92 1.46
C PHE A 136 18.19 0.01 0.53
N ARG A 137 19.49 -0.24 0.30
CA ARG A 137 20.29 0.57 -0.63
C ARG A 137 19.80 0.42 -2.07
N LEU A 138 19.49 -0.82 -2.50
CA LEU A 138 18.92 -1.09 -3.81
C LEU A 138 17.51 -0.48 -3.95
N ALA A 139 16.71 -0.50 -2.88
CA ALA A 139 15.42 0.18 -2.86
C ALA A 139 15.56 1.66 -3.17
N LEU A 140 16.51 2.35 -2.50
CA LEU A 140 16.78 3.78 -2.78
C LEU A 140 17.20 4.03 -4.24
N GLU A 141 17.98 3.16 -4.84
CA GLU A 141 18.36 3.29 -6.27
C GLU A 141 17.13 3.26 -7.18
N TYR A 142 16.20 2.35 -6.93
CA TYR A 142 14.95 2.27 -7.69
C TYR A 142 14.03 3.46 -7.43
N TYR A 143 13.91 3.92 -6.19
CA TYR A 143 13.12 5.10 -5.87
C TYR A 143 13.69 6.37 -6.51
N HIS A 144 15.02 6.50 -6.61
CA HIS A 144 15.64 7.60 -7.35
C HIS A 144 15.32 7.57 -8.84
N LYS A 145 15.22 6.39 -9.47
CA LYS A 145 14.77 6.29 -10.88
C LYS A 145 13.33 6.80 -11.02
N ALA A 146 12.43 6.40 -10.12
CA ALA A 146 11.06 6.89 -10.09
C ALA A 146 11.01 8.42 -9.88
N LEU A 147 11.76 8.94 -8.90
CA LEU A 147 11.79 10.38 -8.58
C LEU A 147 12.31 11.21 -9.75
N ASN A 148 13.29 10.74 -10.49
CA ASN A 148 13.79 11.44 -11.69
C ASN A 148 12.68 11.64 -12.73
N ILE A 149 11.84 10.61 -12.97
CA ILE A 149 10.70 10.74 -13.88
C ILE A 149 9.70 11.78 -13.34
N VAL A 150 9.34 11.66 -12.07
CA VAL A 150 8.38 12.58 -11.42
C VAL A 150 8.88 14.03 -11.50
N THR A 151 10.13 14.27 -11.18
CA THR A 151 10.72 15.64 -11.17
C THR A 151 10.67 16.26 -12.56
N VAL A 152 11.04 15.52 -13.60
CA VAL A 152 10.98 16.01 -14.98
C VAL A 152 9.53 16.31 -15.37
N LYS A 153 8.60 15.38 -15.11
CA LYS A 153 7.21 15.53 -15.51
C LYS A 153 6.46 16.59 -14.72
N HIS A 154 6.73 16.72 -13.44
CA HIS A 154 6.14 17.78 -12.62
C HIS A 154 6.58 19.18 -13.07
N THR A 155 7.81 19.34 -13.56
CA THR A 155 8.25 20.61 -14.16
C THR A 155 7.61 20.90 -15.52
N GLU A 156 7.30 19.87 -16.31
CA GLU A 156 6.63 19.98 -17.60
C GLU A 156 5.12 20.28 -17.46
N ILE A 157 4.46 19.69 -16.45
CA ILE A 157 3.01 19.73 -16.26
C ILE A 157 2.72 20.06 -14.78
N SER A 158 3.00 21.29 -14.39
CA SER A 158 2.88 21.73 -12.99
C SER A 158 1.44 21.72 -12.40
N SER A 159 0.43 21.55 -13.21
CA SER A 159 -0.99 21.50 -12.79
C SER A 159 -1.53 20.08 -12.62
N ASP A 160 -0.70 19.05 -12.74
CA ASP A 160 -1.14 17.65 -12.62
C ASP A 160 -0.90 17.13 -11.20
N ASP A 161 -1.94 17.17 -10.37
CA ASP A 161 -1.93 16.65 -8.99
C ASP A 161 -1.40 15.22 -8.86
N ASN A 162 -1.51 14.42 -9.93
CA ASN A 162 -1.04 13.05 -9.91
C ASN A 162 0.49 12.97 -9.79
N TRP A 163 1.25 13.85 -10.45
CA TRP A 163 2.69 13.90 -10.29
C TRP A 163 3.11 14.41 -8.93
N ALA A 164 2.41 15.42 -8.40
CA ALA A 164 2.63 15.91 -7.04
C ALA A 164 2.33 14.82 -5.99
N PHE A 165 1.29 14.01 -6.21
CA PHE A 165 0.97 12.84 -5.39
C PHE A 165 2.07 11.78 -5.44
N GLN A 166 2.55 11.40 -6.64
CA GLN A 166 3.65 10.43 -6.79
C GLN A 166 4.92 10.90 -6.10
N GLU A 167 5.20 12.21 -6.16
CA GLU A 167 6.35 12.80 -5.47
C GLU A 167 6.22 12.72 -3.95
N ALA A 168 5.03 13.04 -3.40
CA ALA A 168 4.75 12.94 -1.98
C ALA A 168 4.92 11.49 -1.48
N GLU A 169 4.42 10.52 -2.24
CA GLU A 169 4.53 9.11 -1.91
C GLU A 169 5.98 8.61 -1.94
N LEU A 170 6.77 9.04 -2.94
CA LEU A 170 8.20 8.72 -3.01
C LEU A 170 8.96 9.29 -1.81
N HIS A 171 8.68 10.52 -1.39
CA HIS A 171 9.29 11.09 -0.19
C HIS A 171 8.94 10.29 1.08
N ASN A 172 7.71 9.78 1.22
CA ASN A 172 7.34 8.92 2.34
C ASN A 172 8.19 7.64 2.37
N ILE A 173 8.25 6.90 1.25
CA ILE A 173 9.02 5.63 1.21
C ILE A 173 10.53 5.83 1.29
N PHE A 174 11.06 6.97 0.82
CA PHE A 174 12.45 7.37 1.11
C PHE A 174 12.66 7.55 2.61
N GLY A 175 11.77 8.28 3.26
CA GLY A 175 11.83 8.53 4.70
C GLY A 175 11.82 7.23 5.50
N GLU A 176 10.92 6.31 5.19
CA GLU A 176 10.84 4.99 5.80
C GLU A 176 12.13 4.18 5.57
N THR A 177 12.64 4.16 4.33
CA THR A 177 13.84 3.41 4.00
C THR A 177 15.08 3.97 4.67
N TYR A 178 15.18 5.30 4.84
CA TYR A 178 16.26 5.90 5.62
C TYR A 178 16.16 5.58 7.11
N LEU A 179 14.95 5.38 7.67
CA LEU A 179 14.80 4.86 9.05
C LEU A 179 15.42 3.48 9.20
N GLU A 180 15.17 2.57 8.24
CA GLU A 180 15.77 1.22 8.27
C GLU A 180 17.31 1.26 8.16
N LEU A 181 17.84 2.29 7.50
CA LEU A 181 19.29 2.51 7.39
C LEU A 181 19.89 3.30 8.56
N ASN A 182 19.08 3.72 9.54
CA ASN A 182 19.44 4.60 10.64
C ASN A 182 20.01 5.97 10.17
N ASP A 183 19.65 6.42 8.96
CA ASP A 183 19.98 7.76 8.47
C ASP A 183 18.86 8.74 8.88
N PHE A 184 18.81 9.03 10.19
CA PHE A 184 17.75 9.83 10.79
C PHE A 184 17.63 11.23 10.18
N SER A 185 18.75 11.84 9.78
CA SER A 185 18.75 13.17 9.18
C SER A 185 18.03 13.20 7.82
N LYS A 186 18.32 12.22 6.96
CA LYS A 186 17.63 12.13 5.67
C LYS A 186 16.18 11.71 5.84
N SER A 187 15.92 10.73 6.71
CA SER A 187 14.56 10.29 7.01
C SER A 187 13.66 11.47 7.42
N TYR A 188 14.10 12.27 8.37
CA TYR A 188 13.35 13.44 8.84
C TYR A 188 13.00 14.40 7.72
N ARG A 189 13.99 14.74 6.88
CA ARG A 189 13.78 15.63 5.74
C ARG A 189 12.76 15.07 4.75
N GLU A 190 12.90 13.82 4.37
CA GLU A 190 12.01 13.20 3.39
C GLU A 190 10.57 13.07 3.91
N LEU A 191 10.39 12.70 5.20
CA LEU A 191 9.07 12.60 5.81
C LEU A 191 8.37 13.97 5.87
N HIS A 192 9.09 15.04 6.21
CA HIS A 192 8.52 16.38 6.20
C HIS A 192 8.13 16.83 4.78
N LEU A 193 8.98 16.57 3.78
CA LEU A 193 8.63 16.85 2.39
C LEU A 193 7.35 16.12 1.95
N SER A 194 7.21 14.87 2.35
CA SER A 194 5.99 14.10 2.07
C SER A 194 4.75 14.73 2.70
N ILE A 195 4.84 15.04 4.00
CA ILE A 195 3.74 15.64 4.77
C ILE A 195 3.32 16.98 4.15
N ASP A 196 4.26 17.88 3.88
CA ASP A 196 3.98 19.20 3.30
C ASP A 196 3.28 19.09 1.93
N LYS A 197 3.73 18.15 1.09
CA LYS A 197 3.12 17.90 -0.21
C LYS A 197 1.70 17.34 -0.09
N TYR A 198 1.48 16.37 0.81
CA TYR A 198 0.15 15.83 1.04
C TYR A 198 -0.81 16.85 1.65
N TYR A 199 -0.36 17.75 2.52
CA TYR A 199 -1.19 18.84 3.01
C TYR A 199 -1.61 19.76 1.86
N THR A 200 -0.67 20.17 1.00
CA THR A 200 -0.98 21.00 -0.17
C THR A 200 -2.00 20.33 -1.10
N LEU A 201 -1.86 19.03 -1.34
CA LEU A 201 -2.82 18.26 -2.14
C LEU A 201 -4.19 18.14 -1.45
N ALA A 202 -4.20 17.96 -0.13
CA ALA A 202 -5.43 17.80 0.66
C ALA A 202 -6.25 19.11 0.75
N GLU A 203 -5.59 20.27 0.68
CA GLU A 203 -6.26 21.57 0.56
C GLU A 203 -7.06 21.67 -0.75
N GLN A 204 -6.58 21.07 -1.82
CA GLN A 204 -7.24 21.07 -3.12
C GLN A 204 -8.32 19.96 -3.21
N HIS A 205 -7.99 18.75 -2.72
CA HIS A 205 -8.85 17.59 -2.78
C HIS A 205 -8.76 16.75 -1.51
N LEU A 206 -9.85 16.66 -0.76
CA LEU A 206 -9.95 15.95 0.52
C LEU A 206 -9.53 14.48 0.46
N LYS A 207 -9.64 13.81 -0.72
CA LYS A 207 -9.19 12.41 -0.90
C LYS A 207 -7.71 12.20 -0.53
N TYR A 208 -6.87 13.22 -0.65
CA TYR A 208 -5.45 13.11 -0.33
C TYR A 208 -5.15 13.10 1.18
N ARG A 209 -6.13 13.44 2.04
CA ARG A 209 -6.02 13.23 3.50
C ARG A 209 -5.78 11.76 3.86
N TYR A 210 -6.27 10.84 3.04
CA TYR A 210 -6.06 9.40 3.22
C TYR A 210 -4.57 9.03 3.29
N TYR A 211 -3.73 9.69 2.51
CA TYR A 211 -2.31 9.38 2.39
C TYR A 211 -1.41 10.09 3.41
N LEU A 212 -1.96 11.02 4.21
CA LEU A 212 -1.21 11.68 5.29
C LEU A 212 -0.91 10.74 6.47
N THR A 213 -1.69 9.71 6.66
CA THR A 213 -1.55 8.79 7.81
C THR A 213 -0.21 8.06 7.81
N ASP A 214 0.29 7.63 6.65
CA ASP A 214 1.53 6.87 6.54
C ASP A 214 2.78 7.71 6.93
N PRO A 215 3.00 8.92 6.38
CA PRO A 215 4.14 9.74 6.80
C PRO A 215 4.02 10.24 8.24
N LEU A 216 2.81 10.43 8.80
CA LEU A 216 2.63 10.75 10.21
C LEU A 216 3.06 9.59 11.11
N LEU A 217 2.69 8.35 10.76
CA LEU A 217 3.17 7.13 11.46
C LEU A 217 4.69 7.03 11.40
N ASN A 218 5.28 7.25 10.23
CA ASN A 218 6.73 7.17 10.05
C ASN A 218 7.46 8.28 10.82
N LEU A 219 6.92 9.51 10.87
CA LEU A 219 7.49 10.59 11.66
C LEU A 219 7.36 10.31 13.17
N GLY A 220 6.25 9.74 13.61
CA GLY A 220 6.09 9.24 14.98
C GLY A 220 7.16 8.19 15.32
N ARG A 221 7.39 7.23 14.40
CA ARG A 221 8.45 6.22 14.53
C ARG A 221 9.85 6.84 14.58
N TRP A 222 10.09 7.86 13.76
CA TRP A 222 11.35 8.62 13.79
C TRP A 222 11.59 9.21 15.18
N HIS A 223 10.60 9.91 15.74
CA HIS A 223 10.70 10.50 17.09
C HIS A 223 10.85 9.44 18.18
N PHE A 224 10.19 8.30 18.04
CA PHE A 224 10.30 7.19 18.98
C PHE A 224 11.74 6.62 19.03
N LEU A 225 12.34 6.41 17.85
CA LEU A 225 13.73 5.91 17.75
C LEU A 225 14.77 6.90 18.26
N GLU A 226 14.50 8.21 18.16
CA GLU A 226 15.33 9.27 18.76
C GLU A 226 15.11 9.47 20.27
N GLY A 227 14.20 8.68 20.88
CA GLY A 227 13.85 8.80 22.29
C GLY A 227 12.94 9.98 22.64
N ASN A 228 12.39 10.67 21.65
CA ASN A 228 11.48 11.80 21.81
C ASN A 228 10.03 11.32 21.95
N TYR A 229 9.72 10.56 23.01
CA TYR A 229 8.46 9.85 23.18
C TYR A 229 7.22 10.75 23.19
N GLU A 230 7.29 11.94 23.75
CA GLU A 230 6.17 12.91 23.73
C GLU A 230 5.80 13.34 22.30
N LYS A 231 6.80 13.62 21.46
CA LYS A 231 6.54 13.96 20.05
C LYS A 231 6.07 12.74 19.26
N ALA A 232 6.63 11.56 19.53
CA ALA A 232 6.16 10.31 18.93
C ALA A 232 4.68 10.10 19.24
N LYS A 233 4.29 10.24 20.51
CA LYS A 233 2.91 10.13 20.96
C LYS A 233 1.99 11.11 20.25
N GLN A 234 2.40 12.37 20.10
CA GLN A 234 1.61 13.39 19.38
C GLN A 234 1.35 12.97 17.94
N HIS A 235 2.38 12.59 17.18
CA HIS A 235 2.22 12.16 15.78
C HIS A 235 1.37 10.91 15.63
N TYR A 236 1.49 9.96 16.55
CA TYR A 236 0.64 8.76 16.56
C TYR A 236 -0.82 9.08 16.89
N GLN A 237 -1.07 10.06 17.78
CA GLN A 237 -2.41 10.55 18.08
C GLN A 237 -3.02 11.30 16.87
N ASP A 238 -2.24 12.17 16.21
CA ASP A 238 -2.67 12.86 15.02
C ASP A 238 -3.05 11.86 13.90
N CYS A 239 -2.22 10.83 13.72
CA CYS A 239 -2.52 9.74 12.79
C CYS A 239 -3.78 8.97 13.20
N LEU A 240 -3.94 8.63 14.47
CA LEU A 240 -5.11 7.92 15.00
C LEU A 240 -6.40 8.71 14.74
N HIS A 241 -6.43 9.99 15.09
CA HIS A 241 -7.59 10.84 14.82
C HIS A 241 -7.90 10.94 13.34
N LEU A 242 -6.88 11.16 12.51
CA LEU A 242 -7.08 11.22 11.07
C LEU A 242 -7.60 9.90 10.51
N SER A 243 -7.06 8.76 10.95
CA SER A 243 -7.49 7.42 10.49
C SER A 243 -8.95 7.14 10.85
N GLN A 244 -9.39 7.57 12.03
CA GLN A 244 -10.79 7.47 12.47
C GLN A 244 -11.71 8.34 11.62
N ASP A 245 -11.31 9.59 11.35
CA ASP A 245 -12.08 10.54 10.53
C ASP A 245 -12.32 10.01 9.11
N ILE A 246 -11.32 9.33 8.53
CA ILE A 246 -11.37 8.82 7.15
C ILE A 246 -11.75 7.34 7.06
N SER A 247 -12.04 6.69 8.19
CA SER A 247 -12.38 5.26 8.27
C SER A 247 -11.29 4.34 7.68
N ARG A 248 -10.04 4.55 8.10
CA ARG A 248 -8.88 3.75 7.67
C ARG A 248 -8.39 2.81 8.79
N PRO A 249 -8.96 1.60 8.93
CA PRO A 249 -8.73 0.73 10.10
C PRO A 249 -7.30 0.16 10.17
N ASP A 250 -6.58 0.01 9.06
CA ASP A 250 -5.21 -0.48 9.02
C ASP A 250 -4.24 0.47 9.72
N THR A 251 -4.34 1.76 9.42
CA THR A 251 -3.51 2.78 10.07
C THR A 251 -4.02 3.13 11.47
N GLU A 252 -5.33 3.06 11.73
CA GLU A 252 -5.90 3.19 13.07
C GLU A 252 -5.31 2.13 14.03
N ALA A 253 -5.38 0.86 13.65
CA ALA A 253 -4.83 -0.24 14.44
C ALA A 253 -3.31 -0.11 14.62
N THR A 254 -2.60 0.33 13.58
CA THR A 254 -1.16 0.55 13.66
C THR A 254 -0.81 1.69 14.61
N ALA A 255 -1.52 2.81 14.55
CA ALA A 255 -1.32 3.96 15.44
C ALA A 255 -1.57 3.60 16.92
N LEU A 256 -2.64 2.84 17.20
CA LEU A 256 -2.93 2.32 18.53
C LEU A 256 -1.82 1.42 19.06
N LEU A 257 -1.27 0.52 18.23
CA LEU A 257 -0.16 -0.34 18.63
C LEU A 257 1.12 0.46 18.89
N ARG A 258 1.39 1.50 18.11
CA ARG A 258 2.52 2.41 18.34
C ARG A 258 2.37 3.24 19.62
N LEU A 259 1.15 3.67 19.94
CA LEU A 259 0.85 4.32 21.22
C LEU A 259 1.03 3.36 22.40
N ALA A 260 0.70 2.06 22.23
CA ALA A 260 0.98 1.04 23.23
C ALA A 260 2.49 0.86 23.48
N GLU A 261 3.31 0.89 22.41
CA GLU A 261 4.79 0.85 22.53
C GLU A 261 5.32 2.07 23.31
N VAL A 262 4.75 3.26 23.08
CA VAL A 262 5.11 4.48 23.85
C VAL A 262 4.72 4.32 25.33
N ALA A 263 3.51 3.86 25.61
CA ALA A 263 3.02 3.65 26.98
C ALA A 263 3.88 2.62 27.75
N GLU A 264 4.37 1.57 27.06
CA GLU A 264 5.31 0.60 27.67
C GLU A 264 6.61 1.27 28.10
N VAL A 265 7.22 2.09 27.24
CA VAL A 265 8.45 2.82 27.56
C VAL A 265 8.23 3.80 28.71
N GLU A 266 7.05 4.38 28.82
CA GLU A 266 6.65 5.24 29.94
C GLU A 266 6.30 4.46 31.22
N SER A 267 6.45 3.12 31.22
CA SER A 267 6.08 2.22 32.35
C SER A 267 4.59 2.25 32.71
N LYS A 268 3.72 2.55 31.74
CA LYS A 268 2.26 2.58 31.86
C LYS A 268 1.65 1.29 31.33
N GLU A 269 1.93 0.16 31.96
CA GLU A 269 1.58 -1.17 31.48
C GLU A 269 0.08 -1.37 31.23
N GLU A 270 -0.79 -0.85 32.11
CA GLU A 270 -2.25 -0.98 31.95
C GLU A 270 -2.73 -0.23 30.69
N GLU A 271 -2.21 0.95 30.45
CA GLU A 271 -2.49 1.75 29.24
C GLU A 271 -1.98 1.03 28.00
N ALA A 272 -0.76 0.48 28.04
CA ALA A 272 -0.17 -0.28 26.95
C ALA A 272 -1.02 -1.51 26.59
N LEU A 273 -1.46 -2.30 27.57
CA LEU A 273 -2.34 -3.46 27.37
C LEU A 273 -3.70 -3.06 26.79
N LYS A 274 -4.28 -1.96 27.27
CA LYS A 274 -5.55 -1.44 26.75
C LYS A 274 -5.44 -1.03 25.28
N LEU A 275 -4.41 -0.24 24.94
CA LEU A 275 -4.16 0.23 23.56
C LEU A 275 -3.87 -0.93 22.61
N ALA A 276 -3.07 -1.91 23.02
CA ALA A 276 -2.78 -3.09 22.21
C ALA A 276 -4.04 -3.98 22.01
N SER A 277 -4.92 -4.08 23.03
CA SER A 277 -6.18 -4.80 22.89
C SER A 277 -7.14 -4.10 21.94
N GLU A 278 -7.15 -2.78 21.94
CA GLU A 278 -7.94 -1.98 21.01
C GLU A 278 -7.38 -2.10 19.58
N ALA A 279 -6.06 -2.08 19.41
CA ALA A 279 -5.40 -2.32 18.11
C ALA A 279 -5.80 -3.68 17.53
N GLU A 280 -5.80 -4.74 18.36
CA GLU A 280 -6.21 -6.07 17.94
C GLU A 280 -7.70 -6.11 17.55
N ARG A 281 -8.56 -5.43 18.31
CA ARG A 281 -9.99 -5.32 18.00
C ARG A 281 -10.27 -4.62 16.68
N VAL A 282 -9.61 -3.48 16.44
CA VAL A 282 -9.74 -2.70 15.20
C VAL A 282 -9.20 -3.50 14.01
N ALA A 283 -8.06 -4.18 14.17
CA ALA A 283 -7.47 -5.01 13.13
C ALA A 283 -8.37 -6.20 12.73
N GLY A 284 -9.15 -6.73 13.67
CA GLY A 284 -10.09 -7.82 13.41
C GLY A 284 -9.44 -9.05 12.80
N THR A 285 -10.14 -9.70 11.88
CA THR A 285 -9.63 -10.87 11.12
C THR A 285 -8.91 -10.46 9.83
N GLU A 286 -9.08 -9.24 9.39
CA GLU A 286 -8.70 -8.76 8.05
C GLU A 286 -7.26 -8.24 8.04
N ILE A 287 -6.85 -7.49 9.08
CA ILE A 287 -5.50 -6.91 9.16
C ILE A 287 -4.60 -7.81 10.03
N ARG A 288 -4.34 -9.02 9.54
CA ARG A 288 -3.64 -10.09 10.29
C ARG A 288 -2.29 -9.65 10.83
N SER A 289 -1.50 -8.91 10.05
CA SER A 289 -0.14 -8.49 10.43
C SER A 289 -0.15 -7.63 11.70
N VAL A 290 -1.06 -6.67 11.80
CA VAL A 290 -1.20 -5.79 12.98
C VAL A 290 -1.80 -6.54 14.14
N ARG A 291 -2.86 -7.34 13.92
CA ARG A 291 -3.47 -8.19 14.95
C ARG A 291 -2.45 -9.11 15.61
N ASP A 292 -1.67 -9.84 14.82
CA ASP A 292 -0.70 -10.81 15.33
C ASP A 292 0.46 -10.12 16.06
N ARG A 293 0.83 -8.90 15.65
CA ARG A 293 1.79 -8.06 16.38
C ARG A 293 1.22 -7.58 17.71
N ALA A 294 -0.02 -7.12 17.74
CA ALA A 294 -0.69 -6.68 18.97
C ALA A 294 -0.85 -7.84 19.97
N ALA A 295 -1.23 -9.03 19.50
CA ALA A 295 -1.33 -10.23 20.33
C ALA A 295 0.04 -10.59 20.95
N ARG A 296 1.10 -10.66 20.16
CA ARG A 296 2.47 -10.94 20.66
C ARG A 296 2.96 -9.86 21.63
N PHE A 297 2.64 -8.60 21.38
CA PHE A 297 2.97 -7.51 22.29
C PHE A 297 2.31 -7.70 23.67
N LYS A 298 1.03 -8.03 23.70
CA LYS A 298 0.30 -8.31 24.95
C LYS A 298 0.85 -9.51 25.71
N GLU A 299 1.09 -10.62 24.97
CA GLU A 299 1.68 -11.84 25.59
C GLU A 299 3.03 -11.54 26.25
N ARG A 300 3.88 -10.76 25.61
CA ARG A 300 5.17 -10.34 26.16
C ARG A 300 5.02 -9.50 27.43
N LEU A 301 4.12 -8.52 27.44
CA LEU A 301 3.86 -7.70 28.64
C LEU A 301 3.32 -8.53 29.82
N LEU A 302 2.40 -9.45 29.54
CA LEU A 302 1.81 -10.30 30.58
C LEU A 302 2.81 -11.33 31.13
N SER A 303 3.71 -11.86 30.31
CA SER A 303 4.76 -12.79 30.75
C SER A 303 5.80 -12.10 31.64
N ASN A 304 6.17 -10.88 31.34
CA ASN A 304 7.07 -10.07 32.17
C ASN A 304 6.47 -9.80 33.57
N LYS A 305 5.14 -9.57 33.64
CA LYS A 305 4.43 -9.33 34.92
C LYS A 305 4.39 -10.57 35.83
N ASN A 306 4.41 -11.78 35.25
CA ASN A 306 4.37 -13.03 36.02
C ASN A 306 5.79 -13.51 36.47
N SER A 307 6.82 -12.79 36.07
CA SER A 307 8.23 -13.14 36.39
C SER A 307 8.80 -12.37 37.58
N PHE A 308 7.98 -11.53 38.19
CA PHE A 308 8.25 -10.77 39.43
C PHE A 308 7.26 -11.18 40.50
#